data_1f2a47d88fbebef3e4e81cb88cff04c9
#
_entry.id   1f2a47d88fbebef3e4e81cb88cff04c9
#
_cell.length_a   1.000
_cell.length_b   1.000
_cell.length_c   1.000
_cell.angle_alpha   90.00
_cell.angle_beta   90.00
_cell.angle_gamma   90.00
#
_symmetry.space_group_name_H-M   'P 1'
#
loop_
_entity.id
_entity.type
_entity.pdbx_description
1 polymer ?
#
loop_
_entity_poly.entity_id
_entity_poly.type
_entity_poly.pdbx_seq_one_letter_code
_entity_poly.pdbx_strand_id
1 'polypeptide(L)'
;NISKFRATIKVQKNPPKTRPVVATCGTYLGSLSKWLDQQLQALMNFLPWCTKDSQTLRDELIPLEIPNSARLFSFDAVSMYSNIDLDHAMQIMKDWMNLFQEQGHFIPVQAILAGLELVMRHNIFIYGDTHFLQLIGTAMGTPVAVIFANLYFGWREKTQIIPEYHNKLKHLFKHARFIDDVFGIWLGQTDGDWEAMKLDYNSFGILKWEFTDPSCQINFLDLTLWIKNGKILTKTYQKPNHPYLYIPPHSAHAPGMIKGTIYGLIRKYFLQNSKHQHFLEMT
;
A
#
# COMPACT_ATOMS: atom_id res chain seq x y z
N ASN A 1 28.83 -0.95 7.24
CA ASN A 1 27.90 -0.25 8.12
C ASN A 1 26.68 -1.12 8.41
N ILE A 2 26.21 -1.11 9.66
CA ILE A 2 25.00 -1.81 10.11
C ILE A 2 23.88 -0.78 10.23
N SER A 3 22.64 -1.21 9.95
CA SER A 3 21.45 -0.37 10.06
C SER A 3 21.23 0.13 11.49
N LYS A 4 20.72 1.36 11.65
CA LYS A 4 20.34 1.89 12.95
C LYS A 4 18.81 1.87 13.07
N PHE A 5 18.32 1.41 14.21
CA PHE A 5 16.91 1.49 14.55
C PHE A 5 16.50 2.94 14.82
N ARG A 6 15.35 3.32 14.29
CA ARG A 6 14.71 4.61 14.57
C ARG A 6 13.21 4.36 14.79
N ALA A 7 12.63 5.10 15.70
CA ALA A 7 11.17 5.12 15.86
C ALA A 7 10.64 6.48 15.40
N THR A 8 9.65 6.47 14.50
CA THR A 8 8.87 7.66 14.16
C THR A 8 7.53 7.62 14.88
N ILE A 9 7.07 8.77 15.39
CA ILE A 9 5.83 8.87 16.15
C ILE A 9 4.68 9.23 15.20
N LYS A 10 3.61 8.43 15.23
CA LYS A 10 2.34 8.75 14.57
C LYS A 10 1.50 9.61 15.55
N VAL A 11 1.76 10.91 15.57
CA VAL A 11 1.09 11.87 16.48
C VAL A 11 -0.42 11.99 16.24
N GLN A 12 -0.90 11.65 15.03
CA GLN A 12 -2.31 11.69 14.67
C GLN A 12 -3.15 10.53 15.24
N LYS A 13 -2.51 9.51 15.84
CA LYS A 13 -3.21 8.41 16.53
C LYS A 13 -3.41 8.77 18.00
N ASN A 14 -4.52 8.33 18.57
CA ASN A 14 -4.79 8.49 20.01
C ASN A 14 -5.01 7.10 20.64
N PRO A 15 -4.14 6.63 21.55
CA PRO A 15 -2.85 7.21 21.92
C PRO A 15 -1.84 7.23 20.75
N PRO A 16 -0.80 8.08 20.82
CA PRO A 16 0.25 8.09 19.79
C PRO A 16 0.91 6.72 19.65
N LYS A 17 1.13 6.29 18.39
CA LYS A 17 1.78 5.01 18.09
C LYS A 17 3.16 5.26 17.49
N THR A 18 4.07 4.30 17.64
CA THR A 18 5.39 4.34 17.00
C THR A 18 5.40 3.51 15.72
N ARG A 19 6.27 3.89 14.78
CA ARG A 19 6.62 3.11 13.60
C ARG A 19 8.11 2.77 13.70
N PRO A 20 8.48 1.48 13.80
CA PRO A 20 9.87 1.08 13.77
C PRO A 20 10.42 1.25 12.35
N VAL A 21 11.60 1.86 12.23
CA VAL A 21 12.27 2.05 10.95
C VAL A 21 13.70 1.56 11.07
N VAL A 22 14.09 0.64 10.18
CA VAL A 22 15.43 0.11 10.06
C VAL A 22 15.90 0.33 8.62
N ALA A 23 16.50 1.49 8.37
CA ALA A 23 16.96 1.87 7.04
C ALA A 23 18.25 1.15 6.67
N THR A 24 18.24 0.37 5.60
CA THR A 24 19.43 -0.33 5.08
C THR A 24 20.25 0.50 4.10
N CYS A 25 19.90 1.78 3.89
CA CYS A 25 20.64 2.67 3.02
C CYS A 25 22.08 2.87 3.52
N GLY A 26 23.07 2.67 2.64
CA GLY A 26 24.49 2.75 2.99
C GLY A 26 25.02 1.54 3.77
N THR A 27 24.26 0.48 3.92
CA THR A 27 24.69 -0.79 4.50
C THR A 27 25.10 -1.80 3.41
N TYR A 28 25.74 -2.90 3.81
CA TYR A 28 26.14 -3.98 2.90
C TYR A 28 24.95 -4.65 2.19
N LEU A 29 23.76 -4.69 2.83
CA LEU A 29 22.54 -5.22 2.22
C LEU A 29 21.80 -4.22 1.34
N GLY A 30 22.10 -2.93 1.42
CA GLY A 30 21.36 -1.88 0.72
C GLY A 30 21.43 -1.99 -0.81
N SER A 31 22.61 -2.31 -1.35
CA SER A 31 22.80 -2.48 -2.81
C SER A 31 22.11 -3.75 -3.32
N LEU A 32 22.25 -4.86 -2.59
CA LEU A 32 21.55 -6.11 -2.91
C LEU A 32 20.02 -5.92 -2.88
N SER A 33 19.53 -5.23 -1.86
CA SER A 33 18.11 -4.94 -1.72
C SER A 33 17.55 -4.09 -2.86
N LYS A 34 18.31 -3.10 -3.36
CA LYS A 34 17.92 -2.33 -4.56
C LYS A 34 17.90 -3.18 -5.82
N TRP A 35 18.88 -4.05 -5.99
CA TRP A 35 18.91 -4.96 -7.12
C TRP A 35 17.69 -5.91 -7.10
N LEU A 36 17.36 -6.48 -5.93
CA LEU A 36 16.19 -7.33 -5.75
C LEU A 36 14.89 -6.58 -6.07
N ASP A 37 14.74 -5.35 -5.59
CA ASP A 37 13.59 -4.51 -5.92
C ASP A 37 13.43 -4.35 -7.43
N GLN A 38 14.52 -4.02 -8.13
CA GLN A 38 14.52 -3.87 -9.59
C GLN A 38 14.14 -5.15 -10.33
N GLN A 39 14.63 -6.32 -9.86
CA GLN A 39 14.29 -7.60 -10.49
C GLN A 39 12.81 -7.96 -10.31
N LEU A 40 12.24 -7.66 -9.15
CA LEU A 40 10.86 -8.00 -8.81
C LEU A 40 9.82 -7.03 -9.41
N GLN A 41 10.22 -5.83 -9.84
CA GLN A 41 9.30 -4.83 -10.41
C GLN A 41 8.48 -5.37 -11.60
N ALA A 42 9.06 -6.24 -12.43
CA ALA A 42 8.36 -6.83 -13.56
C ALA A 42 7.14 -7.67 -13.14
N LEU A 43 7.17 -8.26 -11.95
CA LEU A 43 6.06 -9.05 -11.40
C LEU A 43 4.84 -8.19 -11.04
N MET A 44 5.01 -6.87 -10.86
CA MET A 44 3.87 -5.97 -10.61
C MET A 44 2.87 -5.91 -11.78
N ASN A 45 3.28 -6.27 -12.98
CA ASN A 45 2.37 -6.37 -14.13
C ASN A 45 1.26 -7.42 -13.93
N PHE A 46 1.46 -8.38 -13.03
CA PHE A 46 0.43 -9.35 -12.63
C PHE A 46 -0.57 -8.82 -11.61
N LEU A 47 -0.35 -7.62 -11.09
CA LEU A 47 -1.16 -6.96 -10.06
C LEU A 47 -1.72 -5.62 -10.58
N PRO A 48 -2.57 -5.65 -11.63
CA PRO A 48 -3.07 -4.42 -12.26
C PRO A 48 -3.97 -3.58 -11.33
N TRP A 49 -4.42 -4.15 -10.22
CA TRP A 49 -5.17 -3.46 -9.18
C TRP A 49 -4.28 -2.74 -8.15
N CYS A 50 -2.96 -2.93 -8.18
CA CYS A 50 -2.07 -2.14 -7.33
C CYS A 50 -1.96 -0.72 -7.89
N THR A 51 -2.54 0.25 -7.19
CA THR A 51 -2.47 1.66 -7.57
C THR A 51 -1.16 2.30 -7.11
N LYS A 52 -0.66 3.28 -7.87
CA LYS A 52 0.57 4.01 -7.55
C LYS A 52 0.33 5.13 -6.55
N ASP A 53 -0.82 5.76 -6.63
CA ASP A 53 -1.21 6.91 -5.81
C ASP A 53 -2.73 7.16 -5.91
N SER A 54 -3.21 8.10 -5.13
CA SER A 54 -4.63 8.48 -5.12
C SER A 54 -5.10 9.13 -6.41
N GLN A 55 -4.21 9.80 -7.15
CA GLN A 55 -4.56 10.42 -8.42
C GLN A 55 -4.82 9.37 -9.50
N THR A 56 -3.95 8.37 -9.59
CA THR A 56 -4.13 7.22 -10.49
C THR A 56 -5.45 6.50 -10.21
N LEU A 57 -5.74 6.22 -8.93
CA LEU A 57 -7.01 5.62 -8.55
C LEU A 57 -8.21 6.48 -8.94
N ARG A 58 -8.15 7.79 -8.66
CA ARG A 58 -9.21 8.74 -9.02
C ARG A 58 -9.49 8.73 -10.52
N ASP A 59 -8.44 8.78 -11.34
CA ASP A 59 -8.57 8.83 -12.80
C ASP A 59 -9.17 7.53 -13.37
N GLU A 60 -8.95 6.39 -12.70
CA GLU A 60 -9.61 5.13 -13.01
C GLU A 60 -11.09 5.09 -12.57
N LEU A 61 -11.46 5.79 -11.48
CA LEU A 61 -12.80 5.74 -10.90
C LEU A 61 -13.79 6.71 -11.56
N ILE A 62 -13.33 7.90 -11.96
CA ILE A 62 -14.21 8.95 -12.51
C ILE A 62 -15.01 8.51 -13.74
N PRO A 63 -14.44 7.77 -14.73
CA PRO A 63 -15.17 7.36 -15.92
C PRO A 63 -16.18 6.21 -15.67
N LEU A 64 -16.16 5.59 -14.47
CA LEU A 64 -17.03 4.44 -14.19
C LEU A 64 -18.48 4.85 -13.96
N GLU A 65 -19.38 4.05 -14.52
CA GLU A 65 -20.79 4.08 -14.18
C GLU A 65 -21.05 3.08 -13.04
N ILE A 66 -21.47 3.60 -11.90
CA ILE A 66 -21.60 2.84 -10.65
C ILE A 66 -23.06 2.42 -10.44
N PRO A 67 -23.34 1.13 -10.26
CA PRO A 67 -24.69 0.66 -9.92
C PRO A 67 -25.22 1.31 -8.64
N ASN A 68 -26.54 1.56 -8.57
CA ASN A 68 -27.17 2.23 -7.42
C ASN A 68 -27.04 1.43 -6.12
N SER A 69 -26.96 0.10 -6.21
CA SER A 69 -26.73 -0.79 -5.06
C SER A 69 -25.31 -0.77 -4.52
N ALA A 70 -24.35 -0.19 -5.27
CA ALA A 70 -22.95 -0.22 -4.92
C ALA A 70 -22.66 0.52 -3.60
N ARG A 71 -21.68 0.00 -2.86
CA ARG A 71 -21.14 0.61 -1.65
C ARG A 71 -19.61 0.64 -1.74
N LEU A 72 -19.01 1.62 -1.12
CA LEU A 72 -17.57 1.76 -1.03
C LEU A 72 -17.07 1.13 0.26
N PHE A 73 -15.92 0.49 0.22
CA PHE A 73 -15.25 -0.04 1.40
C PHE A 73 -13.74 0.21 1.36
N SER A 74 -13.12 0.13 2.52
CA SER A 74 -11.66 0.14 2.64
C SER A 74 -11.19 -0.81 3.73
N PHE A 75 -10.00 -1.39 3.53
CA PHE A 75 -9.33 -2.23 4.50
C PHE A 75 -7.93 -1.69 4.74
N ASP A 76 -7.42 -1.85 5.96
CA ASP A 76 -6.07 -1.47 6.37
C ASP A 76 -5.37 -2.71 6.96
N ALA A 77 -4.22 -3.08 6.40
CA ALA A 77 -3.46 -4.20 6.93
C ALA A 77 -2.79 -3.82 8.26
N VAL A 78 -3.05 -4.61 9.29
CA VAL A 78 -2.49 -4.38 10.62
C VAL A 78 -0.98 -4.62 10.60
N SER A 79 -0.22 -3.53 10.64
CA SER A 79 1.25 -3.58 10.72
C SER A 79 1.87 -4.52 9.66
N MET A 80 1.49 -4.37 8.39
CA MET A 80 1.82 -5.29 7.29
C MET A 80 3.28 -5.76 7.31
N TYR A 81 4.22 -4.83 7.34
CA TYR A 81 5.65 -5.17 7.25
C TYR A 81 6.17 -6.05 8.39
N SER A 82 5.63 -5.93 9.59
CA SER A 82 6.03 -6.74 10.74
C SER A 82 5.23 -8.04 10.89
N ASN A 83 4.16 -8.22 10.10
CA ASN A 83 3.27 -9.38 10.15
C ASN A 83 3.32 -10.22 8.85
N ILE A 84 4.47 -10.26 8.20
CA ILE A 84 4.75 -11.17 7.09
C ILE A 84 5.49 -12.39 7.67
N ASP A 85 4.91 -13.56 7.51
CA ASP A 85 5.61 -14.83 7.74
C ASP A 85 6.63 -15.05 6.64
N LEU A 86 7.91 -15.11 6.98
CA LEU A 86 9.00 -15.17 5.99
C LEU A 86 9.05 -16.50 5.24
N ASP A 87 8.74 -17.63 5.90
CA ASP A 87 8.73 -18.94 5.23
C ASP A 87 7.62 -19.01 4.20
N HIS A 88 6.41 -18.59 4.58
CA HIS A 88 5.28 -18.49 3.69
C HIS A 88 5.55 -17.49 2.54
N ALA A 89 6.13 -16.35 2.85
CA ALA A 89 6.44 -15.34 1.83
C ALA A 89 7.50 -15.80 0.84
N MET A 90 8.54 -16.51 1.28
CA MET A 90 9.55 -17.06 0.39
C MET A 90 8.98 -18.11 -0.57
N GLN A 91 8.04 -18.95 -0.10
CA GLN A 91 7.32 -19.86 -0.99
C GLN A 91 6.52 -19.10 -2.05
N ILE A 92 5.79 -18.06 -1.66
CA ILE A 92 5.03 -17.19 -2.58
C ILE A 92 5.95 -16.51 -3.60
N MET A 93 7.12 -16.03 -3.19
CA MET A 93 8.09 -15.45 -4.14
C MET A 93 8.54 -16.48 -5.17
N LYS A 94 8.74 -17.73 -4.77
CA LYS A 94 9.06 -18.82 -5.69
C LYS A 94 7.91 -19.08 -6.67
N ASP A 95 6.67 -19.11 -6.19
CA ASP A 95 5.48 -19.32 -7.02
C ASP A 95 5.30 -18.21 -8.05
N TRP A 96 5.53 -16.94 -7.65
CA TRP A 96 5.55 -15.78 -8.57
C TRP A 96 6.58 -15.93 -9.68
N MET A 97 7.81 -16.35 -9.33
CA MET A 97 8.88 -16.50 -10.31
C MET A 97 8.63 -17.69 -11.25
N ASN A 98 8.05 -18.78 -10.76
CA ASN A 98 7.62 -19.90 -11.60
C ASN A 98 6.55 -19.45 -12.61
N LEU A 99 5.51 -18.75 -12.13
CA LEU A 99 4.47 -18.20 -13.01
C LEU A 99 5.05 -17.26 -14.07
N PHE A 100 6.04 -16.43 -13.72
CA PHE A 100 6.69 -15.52 -14.65
C PHE A 100 7.50 -16.27 -15.71
N GLN A 101 8.19 -17.33 -15.33
CA GLN A 101 8.93 -18.20 -16.28
C GLN A 101 7.98 -18.97 -17.19
N GLU A 102 6.86 -19.49 -16.68
CA GLU A 102 5.83 -20.18 -17.47
C GLU A 102 5.24 -19.30 -18.58
N GLN A 103 5.23 -17.99 -18.39
CA GLN A 103 4.83 -17.01 -19.40
C GLN A 103 5.95 -16.64 -20.39
N GLY A 104 7.08 -17.35 -20.34
CA GLY A 104 8.20 -17.16 -21.27
C GLY A 104 9.16 -16.03 -20.90
N HIS A 105 9.05 -15.47 -19.69
CA HIS A 105 9.96 -14.42 -19.23
C HIS A 105 11.20 -15.01 -18.53
N PHE A 106 12.35 -14.41 -18.76
CA PHE A 106 13.58 -14.80 -18.07
C PHE A 106 13.74 -14.01 -16.77
N ILE A 107 14.01 -14.74 -15.67
CA ILE A 107 14.38 -14.17 -14.38
C ILE A 107 15.38 -15.10 -13.66
N PRO A 108 16.43 -14.57 -13.02
CA PRO A 108 17.43 -15.38 -12.33
C PRO A 108 16.92 -15.85 -10.95
N VAL A 109 15.99 -16.82 -10.95
CA VAL A 109 15.23 -17.28 -9.78
C VAL A 109 16.12 -17.60 -8.58
N GLN A 110 17.17 -18.44 -8.80
CA GLN A 110 18.03 -18.86 -7.70
C GLN A 110 18.79 -17.72 -7.04
N ALA A 111 19.27 -16.75 -7.85
CA ALA A 111 19.96 -15.56 -7.34
C ALA A 111 19.01 -14.64 -6.56
N ILE A 112 17.78 -14.49 -7.04
CA ILE A 112 16.77 -13.66 -6.35
C ILE A 112 16.34 -14.31 -5.04
N LEU A 113 16.05 -15.61 -5.02
CA LEU A 113 15.66 -16.32 -3.80
C LEU A 113 16.79 -16.28 -2.75
N ALA A 114 18.03 -16.56 -3.14
CA ALA A 114 19.17 -16.47 -2.24
C ALA A 114 19.39 -15.04 -1.72
N GLY A 115 19.22 -14.03 -2.58
CA GLY A 115 19.31 -12.63 -2.21
C GLY A 115 18.19 -12.20 -1.24
N LEU A 116 16.94 -12.63 -1.50
CA LEU A 116 15.82 -12.38 -0.59
C LEU A 116 16.04 -13.05 0.77
N GLU A 117 16.47 -14.31 0.79
CA GLU A 117 16.81 -15.02 2.02
C GLU A 117 17.83 -14.23 2.85
N LEU A 118 18.90 -13.75 2.18
CA LEU A 118 19.94 -12.97 2.84
C LEU A 118 19.41 -11.65 3.39
N VAL A 119 18.65 -10.89 2.61
CA VAL A 119 18.14 -9.56 3.01
C VAL A 119 17.07 -9.66 4.09
N MET A 120 16.17 -10.64 4.00
CA MET A 120 15.02 -10.74 4.90
C MET A 120 15.38 -11.38 6.24
N ARG A 121 16.26 -12.40 6.24
CA ARG A 121 16.61 -13.12 7.48
C ARG A 121 17.84 -12.62 8.20
N HIS A 122 18.68 -11.81 7.53
CA HIS A 122 19.91 -11.27 8.15
C HIS A 122 19.82 -9.75 8.35
N ASN A 123 18.62 -9.25 8.59
CA ASN A 123 18.42 -7.83 8.90
C ASN A 123 18.84 -7.54 10.34
N ILE A 124 20.14 -7.28 10.51
CA ILE A 124 20.73 -6.89 11.79
C ILE A 124 20.70 -5.37 11.91
N PHE A 125 20.29 -4.88 13.07
CA PHE A 125 20.27 -3.44 13.39
C PHE A 125 20.82 -3.14 14.79
N ILE A 126 21.23 -1.88 14.99
CA ILE A 126 21.73 -1.39 16.27
C ILE A 126 20.66 -0.51 16.92
N TYR A 127 20.41 -0.74 18.20
CA TYR A 127 19.67 0.15 19.07
C TYR A 127 20.43 0.35 20.39
N GLY A 128 20.80 1.61 20.67
CA GLY A 128 21.83 1.89 21.69
C GLY A 128 23.15 1.25 21.29
N ASP A 129 23.76 0.49 22.21
CA ASP A 129 25.02 -0.20 22.00
C ASP A 129 24.83 -1.71 21.72
N THR A 130 23.57 -2.14 21.47
CA THR A 130 23.22 -3.56 21.31
C THR A 130 22.79 -3.86 19.88
N HIS A 131 23.19 -5.03 19.37
CA HIS A 131 22.80 -5.56 18.08
C HIS A 131 21.58 -6.46 18.22
N PHE A 132 20.63 -6.30 17.31
CA PHE A 132 19.40 -7.08 17.25
C PHE A 132 19.24 -7.68 15.85
N LEU A 133 18.66 -8.88 15.79
CA LEU A 133 18.24 -9.52 14.55
C LEU A 133 16.70 -9.47 14.45
N GLN A 134 16.19 -9.01 13.33
CA GLN A 134 14.75 -9.08 13.05
C GLN A 134 14.38 -10.52 12.69
N LEU A 135 13.45 -11.12 13.43
CA LEU A 135 13.05 -12.53 13.25
C LEU A 135 11.77 -12.68 12.42
N ILE A 136 10.87 -11.69 12.44
CA ILE A 136 9.56 -11.75 11.79
C ILE A 136 9.36 -10.47 10.94
N GLY A 137 8.72 -10.65 9.80
CA GLY A 137 8.40 -9.55 8.90
C GLY A 137 9.61 -9.01 8.14
N THR A 138 9.40 -7.90 7.46
CA THR A 138 10.44 -7.17 6.72
C THR A 138 10.68 -5.78 7.30
N ALA A 139 11.90 -5.28 7.19
CA ALA A 139 12.27 -3.99 7.77
C ALA A 139 11.69 -2.82 6.96
N MET A 140 10.96 -1.94 7.64
CA MET A 140 10.58 -0.65 7.09
C MET A 140 11.84 0.19 6.85
N GLY A 141 12.10 0.54 5.59
CA GLY A 141 13.30 1.29 5.16
C GLY A 141 14.28 0.45 4.35
N THR A 142 13.97 -0.81 4.07
CA THR A 142 14.68 -1.67 3.12
C THR A 142 14.07 -1.48 1.72
N PRO A 143 14.84 -1.19 0.67
CA PRO A 143 14.30 -0.91 -0.67
C PRO A 143 13.34 -1.98 -1.19
N VAL A 144 13.68 -3.26 -1.08
CA VAL A 144 12.84 -4.38 -1.56
C VAL A 144 11.59 -4.62 -0.72
N ALA A 145 11.45 -4.02 0.48
CA ALA A 145 10.35 -4.33 1.39
C ALA A 145 8.97 -4.00 0.81
N VAL A 146 8.85 -2.92 0.06
CA VAL A 146 7.56 -2.49 -0.55
C VAL A 146 7.10 -3.48 -1.60
N ILE A 147 7.98 -3.83 -2.55
CA ILE A 147 7.64 -4.79 -3.62
C ILE A 147 7.38 -6.19 -3.03
N PHE A 148 8.17 -6.60 -2.03
CA PHE A 148 8.00 -7.87 -1.33
C PHE A 148 6.63 -7.97 -0.65
N ALA A 149 6.20 -6.93 0.08
CA ALA A 149 4.88 -6.86 0.71
C ALA A 149 3.74 -6.84 -0.34
N ASN A 150 3.93 -6.10 -1.44
CA ASN A 150 2.96 -6.06 -2.55
C ASN A 150 2.78 -7.44 -3.19
N LEU A 151 3.85 -8.15 -3.47
CA LEU A 151 3.79 -9.47 -4.06
C LEU A 151 3.27 -10.52 -3.08
N TYR A 152 3.62 -10.42 -1.79
CA TYR A 152 3.14 -11.33 -0.76
C TYR A 152 1.62 -11.39 -0.73
N PHE A 153 0.94 -10.28 -0.47
CA PHE A 153 -0.52 -10.28 -0.44
C PHE A 153 -1.14 -10.32 -1.84
N GLY A 154 -0.46 -9.78 -2.84
CA GLY A 154 -0.86 -9.83 -4.25
C GLY A 154 -1.09 -11.25 -4.78
N TRP A 155 -0.38 -12.24 -4.24
CA TRP A 155 -0.63 -13.64 -4.55
C TRP A 155 -2.02 -14.09 -4.09
N ARG A 156 -2.40 -13.74 -2.86
CA ARG A 156 -3.75 -14.02 -2.34
C ARG A 156 -4.84 -13.34 -3.18
N GLU A 157 -4.63 -12.08 -3.52
CA GLU A 157 -5.55 -11.35 -4.39
C GLU A 157 -5.69 -12.04 -5.75
N LYS A 158 -4.58 -12.40 -6.39
CA LYS A 158 -4.57 -13.03 -7.71
C LYS A 158 -5.20 -14.42 -7.72
N THR A 159 -4.93 -15.23 -6.70
CA THR A 159 -5.32 -16.65 -6.69
C THR A 159 -6.67 -16.91 -6.04
N GLN A 160 -7.15 -16.01 -5.18
CA GLN A 160 -8.40 -16.22 -4.44
C GLN A 160 -9.37 -15.04 -4.57
N ILE A 161 -8.97 -13.84 -4.14
CA ILE A 161 -9.90 -12.71 -3.97
C ILE A 161 -10.51 -12.28 -5.31
N ILE A 162 -9.68 -12.01 -6.30
CA ILE A 162 -10.16 -11.57 -7.63
C ILE A 162 -10.93 -12.68 -8.36
N PRO A 163 -10.43 -13.93 -8.42
CA PRO A 163 -11.20 -15.01 -9.04
C PRO A 163 -12.58 -15.24 -8.40
N GLU A 164 -12.66 -15.26 -7.09
CA GLU A 164 -13.93 -15.53 -6.39
C GLU A 164 -14.86 -14.33 -6.43
N TYR A 165 -14.48 -13.17 -5.89
CA TYR A 165 -15.39 -12.05 -5.65
C TYR A 165 -15.59 -11.14 -6.86
N HIS A 166 -14.59 -10.96 -7.72
CA HIS A 166 -14.73 -10.15 -8.93
C HIS A 166 -15.21 -10.97 -10.12
N ASN A 167 -14.60 -12.13 -10.39
CA ASN A 167 -14.88 -12.88 -11.61
C ASN A 167 -16.09 -13.80 -11.47
N LYS A 168 -16.21 -14.56 -10.38
CA LYS A 168 -17.25 -15.57 -10.19
C LYS A 168 -18.52 -14.99 -9.56
N LEU A 169 -18.44 -14.42 -8.36
CA LEU A 169 -19.60 -13.93 -7.63
C LEU A 169 -20.09 -12.54 -8.11
N LYS A 170 -19.26 -11.77 -8.77
CA LYS A 170 -19.54 -10.38 -9.20
C LYS A 170 -19.89 -9.42 -8.05
N HIS A 171 -19.50 -9.77 -6.82
CA HIS A 171 -19.71 -8.94 -5.64
C HIS A 171 -18.72 -7.78 -5.55
N LEU A 172 -17.54 -7.91 -6.15
CA LEU A 172 -16.48 -6.92 -6.18
C LEU A 172 -16.45 -6.24 -7.56
N PHE A 173 -17.02 -5.04 -7.67
CA PHE A 173 -17.07 -4.29 -8.93
C PHE A 173 -15.72 -3.66 -9.28
N LYS A 174 -15.05 -3.08 -8.31
CA LYS A 174 -13.69 -2.53 -8.42
C LYS A 174 -12.88 -2.92 -7.20
N HIS A 175 -11.63 -3.24 -7.43
CA HIS A 175 -10.62 -3.48 -6.42
C HIS A 175 -9.38 -2.66 -6.72
N ALA A 176 -8.81 -2.01 -5.72
CA ALA A 176 -7.54 -1.32 -5.81
C ALA A 176 -6.78 -1.43 -4.47
N ARG A 177 -5.47 -1.56 -4.52
CA ARG A 177 -4.62 -1.61 -3.33
C ARG A 177 -3.42 -0.70 -3.45
N PHE A 178 -3.14 0.04 -2.39
CA PHE A 178 -1.93 0.82 -2.19
C PHE A 178 -1.18 0.26 -0.99
N ILE A 179 -0.28 -0.68 -1.22
CA ILE A 179 0.54 -1.40 -0.23
C ILE A 179 -0.34 -2.11 0.80
N ASP A 180 -0.61 -1.46 1.93
CA ASP A 180 -1.38 -1.90 3.09
C ASP A 180 -2.83 -1.42 3.10
N ASP A 181 -3.17 -0.43 2.27
CA ASP A 181 -4.51 0.12 2.15
C ASP A 181 -5.26 -0.49 0.94
N VAL A 182 -6.43 -1.08 1.15
CA VAL A 182 -7.33 -1.60 0.11
C VAL A 182 -8.54 -0.70 -0.04
N PHE A 183 -8.91 -0.43 -1.28
CA PHE A 183 -10.15 0.23 -1.70
C PHE A 183 -10.97 -0.73 -2.55
N GLY A 184 -12.30 -0.73 -2.38
CA GLY A 184 -13.16 -1.46 -3.28
C GLY A 184 -14.57 -0.90 -3.39
N ILE A 185 -15.25 -1.35 -4.46
CA ILE A 185 -16.67 -1.10 -4.71
C ILE A 185 -17.39 -2.44 -4.61
N TRP A 186 -18.29 -2.56 -3.63
CA TRP A 186 -19.00 -3.76 -3.27
C TRP A 186 -20.43 -3.75 -3.83
N LEU A 187 -20.84 -4.88 -4.43
CA LEU A 187 -22.18 -5.12 -4.96
C LEU A 187 -22.90 -6.29 -4.26
N GLY A 188 -22.22 -6.98 -3.33
CA GLY A 188 -22.82 -8.11 -2.59
C GLY A 188 -24.07 -7.67 -1.84
N GLN A 189 -25.05 -8.56 -1.79
CA GLN A 189 -26.40 -8.25 -1.29
C GLN A 189 -26.63 -8.70 0.14
N THR A 190 -25.81 -9.64 0.64
CA THR A 190 -25.97 -10.21 1.98
C THR A 190 -24.79 -9.90 2.90
N ASP A 191 -25.08 -9.83 4.20
CA ASP A 191 -24.03 -9.71 5.21
C ASP A 191 -23.10 -10.93 5.23
N GLY A 192 -23.64 -12.11 4.89
CA GLY A 192 -22.86 -13.35 4.79
C GLY A 192 -21.78 -13.30 3.72
N ASP A 193 -22.04 -12.70 2.57
CA ASP A 193 -21.06 -12.53 1.50
C ASP A 193 -19.91 -11.60 1.94
N TRP A 194 -20.27 -10.56 2.69
CA TRP A 194 -19.31 -9.59 3.23
C TRP A 194 -18.42 -10.22 4.29
N GLU A 195 -18.99 -10.98 5.23
CA GLU A 195 -18.24 -11.70 6.26
C GLU A 195 -17.31 -12.76 5.64
N ALA A 196 -17.77 -13.48 4.61
CA ALA A 196 -16.93 -14.44 3.89
C ALA A 196 -15.69 -13.77 3.27
N MET A 197 -15.86 -12.60 2.64
CA MET A 197 -14.71 -11.85 2.09
C MET A 197 -13.74 -11.42 3.19
N LYS A 198 -14.21 -10.92 4.34
CA LYS A 198 -13.35 -10.57 5.48
C LYS A 198 -12.58 -11.77 6.01
N LEU A 199 -13.21 -12.94 6.10
CA LEU A 199 -12.55 -14.17 6.50
C LEU A 199 -11.45 -14.57 5.51
N ASP A 200 -11.70 -14.45 4.22
CA ASP A 200 -10.72 -14.75 3.18
C ASP A 200 -9.49 -13.84 3.25
N TYR A 201 -9.69 -12.54 3.54
CA TYR A 201 -8.58 -11.62 3.77
C TYR A 201 -7.75 -12.01 5.00
N ASN A 202 -8.41 -12.41 6.11
CA ASN A 202 -7.77 -12.76 7.38
C ASN A 202 -7.21 -14.18 7.43
N SER A 203 -7.43 -15.01 6.41
CA SER A 203 -6.97 -16.40 6.35
C SER A 203 -5.61 -16.58 5.66
N PHE A 204 -4.89 -15.48 5.38
CA PHE A 204 -3.63 -15.50 4.65
C PHE A 204 -2.43 -15.28 5.57
N GLY A 205 -1.72 -16.35 5.91
CA GLY A 205 -0.60 -16.31 6.84
C GLY A 205 -1.01 -15.76 8.21
N ILE A 206 -0.16 -14.94 8.78
CA ILE A 206 -0.40 -14.26 10.07
C ILE A 206 -0.95 -12.82 9.90
N LEU A 207 -1.09 -12.35 8.66
CA LEU A 207 -1.56 -11.00 8.34
C LEU A 207 -3.02 -10.83 8.75
N LYS A 208 -3.34 -9.70 9.37
CA LYS A 208 -4.71 -9.33 9.78
C LYS A 208 -5.08 -7.98 9.17
N TRP A 209 -6.38 -7.79 8.97
CA TRP A 209 -6.94 -6.60 8.35
C TRP A 209 -7.98 -5.94 9.25
N GLU A 210 -7.96 -4.63 9.29
CA GLU A 210 -9.03 -3.79 9.84
C GLU A 210 -9.99 -3.44 8.68
N PHE A 211 -11.28 -3.64 8.90
CA PHE A 211 -12.30 -3.50 7.87
C PHE A 211 -13.18 -2.29 8.15
N THR A 212 -13.46 -1.49 7.12
CA THR A 212 -14.52 -0.48 7.14
C THR A 212 -15.72 -1.04 6.40
N ASP A 213 -16.88 -1.06 7.05
CA ASP A 213 -18.10 -1.60 6.44
C ASP A 213 -18.54 -0.81 5.19
N PRO A 214 -19.21 -1.50 4.24
CA PRO A 214 -19.65 -0.87 3.00
C PRO A 214 -20.56 0.33 3.24
N SER A 215 -20.20 1.47 2.67
CA SER A 215 -20.93 2.74 2.86
C SER A 215 -21.02 3.55 1.56
N CYS A 216 -21.83 4.61 1.56
CA CYS A 216 -21.91 5.51 0.40
C CYS A 216 -20.73 6.47 0.30
N GLN A 217 -19.95 6.61 1.37
CA GLN A 217 -18.79 7.52 1.45
C GLN A 217 -17.70 6.91 2.30
N ILE A 218 -16.44 7.00 1.83
CA ILE A 218 -15.25 6.58 2.58
C ILE A 218 -14.11 7.57 2.40
N ASN A 219 -13.12 7.48 3.30
CA ASN A 219 -11.81 8.10 3.10
C ASN A 219 -10.80 7.03 2.70
N PHE A 220 -10.05 7.28 1.63
CA PHE A 220 -9.00 6.39 1.17
C PHE A 220 -7.79 7.22 0.74
N LEU A 221 -6.62 6.91 1.28
CA LEU A 221 -5.40 7.70 1.13
C LEU A 221 -5.63 9.17 1.53
N ASP A 222 -5.54 10.08 0.57
CA ASP A 222 -5.78 11.51 0.74
C ASP A 222 -7.04 12.01 -0.01
N LEU A 223 -7.99 11.08 -0.25
CA LEU A 223 -9.28 11.36 -0.87
C LEU A 223 -10.44 10.97 0.05
N THR A 224 -11.48 11.79 0.07
CA THR A 224 -12.84 11.37 0.43
C THR A 224 -13.57 11.06 -0.87
N LEU A 225 -14.12 9.85 -0.97
CA LEU A 225 -14.86 9.37 -2.13
C LEU A 225 -16.30 9.11 -1.74
N TRP A 226 -17.26 9.44 -2.62
CA TRP A 226 -18.68 9.11 -2.42
C TRP A 226 -19.38 8.86 -3.74
N ILE A 227 -20.43 8.04 -3.68
CA ILE A 227 -21.29 7.74 -4.83
C ILE A 227 -22.42 8.77 -4.90
N LYS A 228 -22.62 9.38 -6.07
CA LYS A 228 -23.75 10.27 -6.35
C LYS A 228 -24.19 10.12 -7.80
N ASN A 229 -25.48 9.80 -7.99
CA ASN A 229 -26.10 9.66 -9.31
C ASN A 229 -25.30 8.70 -10.24
N GLY A 230 -24.91 7.54 -9.71
CA GLY A 230 -24.17 6.53 -10.47
C GLY A 230 -22.72 6.91 -10.80
N LYS A 231 -22.16 7.93 -10.18
CA LYS A 231 -20.77 8.36 -10.38
C LYS A 231 -20.04 8.51 -9.06
N ILE A 232 -18.71 8.31 -9.09
CA ILE A 232 -17.83 8.61 -7.97
C ILE A 232 -17.41 10.08 -8.04
N LEU A 233 -17.62 10.77 -6.94
CA LEU A 233 -17.11 12.11 -6.70
C LEU A 233 -16.02 12.06 -5.64
N THR A 234 -15.06 12.98 -5.75
CA THR A 234 -13.91 13.03 -4.85
C THR A 234 -13.68 14.43 -4.29
N LYS A 235 -13.14 14.49 -3.09
CA LYS A 235 -12.53 15.70 -2.53
C LYS A 235 -11.26 15.34 -1.77
N THR A 236 -10.39 16.31 -1.60
CA THR A 236 -9.19 16.15 -0.77
C THR A 236 -9.59 15.78 0.67
N TYR A 237 -9.00 14.71 1.21
CA TYR A 237 -9.12 14.32 2.59
C TYR A 237 -7.90 14.77 3.38
N GLN A 238 -8.14 15.52 4.42
CA GLN A 238 -7.13 15.91 5.41
C GLN A 238 -7.36 15.13 6.69
N LYS A 239 -6.31 14.38 7.12
CA LYS A 239 -6.40 13.61 8.38
C LYS A 239 -6.57 14.57 9.55
N PRO A 240 -7.53 14.33 10.45
CA PRO A 240 -7.65 15.10 11.69
C PRO A 240 -6.33 15.08 12.47
N ASN A 241 -6.00 16.18 13.12
CA ASN A 241 -4.77 16.33 13.91
C ASN A 241 -3.46 16.17 13.12
N HIS A 242 -3.48 16.25 11.80
CA HIS A 242 -2.24 16.27 11.01
C HIS A 242 -1.65 17.69 11.10
N PRO A 243 -0.41 17.82 11.61
CA PRO A 243 0.27 19.11 11.62
C PRO A 243 0.76 19.43 10.21
N TYR A 244 -0.01 20.09 9.37
CA TYR A 244 0.39 20.46 8.00
C TYR A 244 1.61 21.37 8.01
N LEU A 245 2.78 20.79 8.37
CA LEU A 245 4.05 21.49 8.45
C LEU A 245 4.64 21.63 7.04
N TYR A 246 4.50 22.80 6.50
CA TYR A 246 5.16 23.18 5.25
C TYR A 246 6.55 23.77 5.52
N ILE A 247 7.33 23.92 4.45
CA ILE A 247 8.67 24.54 4.53
C ILE A 247 8.51 25.97 5.04
N PRO A 248 9.09 26.32 6.19
CA PRO A 248 8.99 27.69 6.70
C PRO A 248 9.78 28.66 5.81
N PRO A 249 9.35 29.94 5.70
CA PRO A 249 9.97 30.93 4.82
C PRO A 249 11.48 31.16 5.06
N HIS A 250 11.94 30.98 6.30
CA HIS A 250 13.33 31.14 6.71
C HIS A 250 14.16 29.85 6.64
N SER A 251 13.63 28.81 6.04
CA SER A 251 14.35 27.53 5.89
C SER A 251 15.50 27.66 4.90
N ALA A 252 16.62 26.98 5.21
CA ALA A 252 17.81 26.91 4.35
C ALA A 252 17.64 26.02 3.10
N HIS A 253 16.43 25.89 2.58
CA HIS A 253 16.16 25.16 1.35
C HIS A 253 16.56 25.96 0.11
N ALA A 254 16.80 25.26 -1.00
CA ALA A 254 17.18 25.89 -2.27
C ALA A 254 16.14 26.93 -2.75
N PRO A 255 16.56 28.02 -3.39
CA PRO A 255 15.66 28.99 -4.00
C PRO A 255 14.64 28.32 -4.94
N GLY A 256 13.39 28.76 -4.87
CA GLY A 256 12.30 28.20 -5.71
C GLY A 256 11.57 26.99 -5.11
N MET A 257 12.10 26.32 -4.09
CA MET A 257 11.46 25.16 -3.48
C MET A 257 10.09 25.50 -2.88
N ILE A 258 9.96 26.66 -2.22
CA ILE A 258 8.67 27.13 -1.68
C ILE A 258 7.63 27.32 -2.79
N LYS A 259 8.02 27.97 -3.90
CA LYS A 259 7.13 28.17 -5.05
C LYS A 259 6.71 26.84 -5.66
N GLY A 260 7.64 25.89 -5.81
CA GLY A 260 7.37 24.55 -6.30
C GLY A 260 6.40 23.79 -5.41
N THR A 261 6.57 23.90 -4.08
CA THR A 261 5.67 23.27 -3.10
C THR A 261 4.26 23.85 -3.19
N ILE A 262 4.12 25.18 -3.23
CA ILE A 262 2.82 25.86 -3.37
C ILE A 262 2.12 25.44 -4.67
N TYR A 263 2.83 25.49 -5.79
CA TYR A 263 2.29 25.06 -7.07
C TYR A 263 1.86 23.60 -7.06
N GLY A 264 2.67 22.72 -6.48
CA GLY A 264 2.37 21.29 -6.33
C GLY A 264 1.11 21.05 -5.51
N LEU A 265 0.93 21.78 -4.39
CA LEU A 265 -0.26 21.71 -3.54
C LEU A 265 -1.51 22.21 -4.25
N ILE A 266 -1.45 23.37 -4.90
CA ILE A 266 -2.59 23.92 -5.67
C ILE A 266 -3.01 22.93 -6.76
N ARG A 267 -2.03 22.43 -7.54
CA ARG A 267 -2.29 21.41 -8.57
C ARG A 267 -2.91 20.15 -7.99
N LYS A 268 -2.39 19.64 -6.88
CA LYS A 268 -2.93 18.48 -6.17
C LYS A 268 -4.40 18.71 -5.78
N TYR A 269 -4.71 19.82 -5.12
CA TYR A 269 -6.07 20.14 -4.68
C TYR A 269 -7.01 20.35 -5.87
N PHE A 270 -6.55 21.00 -6.92
CA PHE A 270 -7.34 21.16 -8.16
C PHE A 270 -7.72 19.81 -8.77
N LEU A 271 -6.77 18.88 -8.85
CA LEU A 271 -6.99 17.55 -9.42
C LEU A 271 -7.85 16.66 -8.51
N GLN A 272 -7.70 16.70 -7.20
CA GLN A 272 -8.40 15.83 -6.27
C GLN A 272 -9.87 16.16 -6.05
N ASN A 273 -10.30 17.38 -6.35
CA ASN A 273 -11.64 17.85 -6.05
C ASN A 273 -12.54 17.82 -7.27
N SER A 274 -13.61 17.00 -7.24
CA SER A 274 -14.61 16.92 -8.32
C SER A 274 -15.48 18.15 -8.44
N LYS A 275 -15.55 19.01 -7.41
CA LYS A 275 -16.30 20.27 -7.39
C LYS A 275 -15.36 21.43 -7.14
N HIS A 276 -15.53 22.50 -7.91
CA HIS A 276 -14.73 23.71 -7.75
C HIS A 276 -14.80 24.31 -6.33
N GLN A 277 -15.99 24.28 -5.70
CA GLN A 277 -16.16 24.76 -4.33
C GLN A 277 -15.21 24.05 -3.34
N HIS A 278 -15.09 22.71 -3.44
CA HIS A 278 -14.19 21.96 -2.56
C HIS A 278 -12.71 22.28 -2.78
N PHE A 279 -12.35 22.65 -4.01
CA PHE A 279 -11.01 23.15 -4.31
C PHE A 279 -10.75 24.49 -3.61
N LEU A 280 -11.71 25.44 -3.69
CA LEU A 280 -11.57 26.74 -3.04
C LEU A 280 -11.48 26.66 -1.52
N GLU A 281 -12.12 25.66 -0.91
CA GLU A 281 -12.03 25.40 0.55
C GLU A 281 -10.60 24.95 0.99
N MET A 282 -9.77 24.48 0.05
CA MET A 282 -8.41 23.97 0.30
C MET A 282 -7.31 24.98 0.01
N THR A 283 -7.64 26.10 -0.67
CA THR A 283 -6.68 27.15 -1.06
C THR A 283 -6.85 28.41 -0.25
#